data_4b499d33e2c5ffa8a241359acd9f72c7
#
_entry.id   4b499d33e2c5ffa8a241359acd9f72c7
#
_cell.length_a   1.000
_cell.length_b   1.000
_cell.length_c   1.000
_cell.angle_alpha   90.00
_cell.angle_beta   90.00
_cell.angle_gamma   90.00
#
_symmetry.space_group_name_H-M   'P 1'
#
loop_
_entity.id
_entity.type
_entity.pdbx_description
1 polymer ?
#
loop_
_entity_poly.entity_id
_entity_poly.type
_entity_poly.pdbx_seq_one_letter_code
_entity_poly.pdbx_strand_id
1 'polypeptide(L)'
;MIQQFLANRRAPWSVTAALLVSFIVFAPAESQADAYIGGSIGQSYIELDAGTPTVPAVFDEEDFGWKAMIGYDFNFAVITLGVEADYVDFGAPSGNVAGSQIEVDANGFAGFGTAGFNLGPVGVFAKYGVISWDASLTIDGFDAGSEDGTDPAYGVGAKFGLGSVEVRGEYEIYDIEDSEDIAMLSVGFVWRF
;
A
#
# COMPACT_ATOMS: atom_id res chain seq x y z
N MET A 1 -28.78 13.15 -21.54
CA MET A 1 -27.55 13.94 -21.84
C MET A 1 -26.47 13.55 -20.84
N ILE A 2 -26.27 12.23 -20.56
CA ILE A 2 -25.30 11.69 -19.58
C ILE A 2 -24.52 10.49 -20.17
N GLN A 3 -24.54 10.28 -21.48
CA GLN A 3 -23.91 9.11 -22.13
C GLN A 3 -22.68 9.42 -22.99
N GLN A 4 -21.93 10.49 -22.73
CA GLN A 4 -20.74 10.83 -23.53
C GLN A 4 -19.44 11.04 -22.76
N PHE A 5 -19.35 10.63 -21.48
CA PHE A 5 -18.13 10.82 -20.69
C PHE A 5 -17.28 9.54 -20.47
N LEU A 6 -17.70 8.39 -20.96
CA LEU A 6 -16.99 7.11 -20.75
C LEU A 6 -16.18 6.64 -21.98
N ALA A 7 -15.75 7.53 -22.83
CA ALA A 7 -14.91 7.15 -23.97
C ALA A 7 -13.52 7.78 -23.86
N ASN A 8 -12.55 6.92 -23.61
CA ASN A 8 -11.16 7.14 -24.01
C ASN A 8 -10.15 7.65 -22.96
N ARG A 9 -9.82 6.84 -21.96
CA ARG A 9 -8.49 6.88 -21.34
C ARG A 9 -7.92 5.46 -21.19
N ARG A 10 -7.56 4.84 -22.29
CA ARG A 10 -6.61 3.73 -22.27
C ARG A 10 -5.21 4.32 -22.28
N ALA A 11 -4.61 4.56 -21.13
CA ALA A 11 -3.19 4.83 -21.02
C ALA A 11 -2.41 3.56 -21.39
N PRO A 12 -1.34 3.65 -22.20
CA PRO A 12 -0.57 2.46 -22.59
C PRO A 12 0.28 2.01 -21.40
N TRP A 13 -0.12 0.92 -20.78
CA TRP A 13 0.55 0.22 -19.68
C TRP A 13 2.00 -0.22 -19.97
N SER A 14 2.46 -0.05 -21.20
CA SER A 14 3.74 -0.58 -21.69
C SER A 14 4.98 0.27 -21.35
N VAL A 15 4.84 1.50 -20.87
CA VAL A 15 5.98 2.40 -20.65
C VAL A 15 6.44 2.43 -19.19
N THR A 16 5.54 2.25 -18.25
CA THR A 16 5.86 2.35 -16.80
C THR A 16 6.56 1.10 -16.25
N ALA A 17 6.23 -0.08 -16.76
CA ALA A 17 6.87 -1.34 -16.36
C ALA A 17 8.35 -1.46 -16.83
N ALA A 18 8.73 -0.79 -17.92
CA ALA A 18 10.07 -0.87 -18.48
C ALA A 18 11.12 -0.05 -17.70
N LEU A 19 10.69 0.96 -16.93
CA LEU A 19 11.59 1.82 -16.15
C LEU A 19 12.04 1.21 -14.82
N LEU A 20 11.26 0.31 -14.23
CA LEU A 20 11.60 -0.35 -12.97
C LEU A 20 12.67 -1.44 -13.13
N VAL A 21 12.78 -2.06 -14.29
CA VAL A 21 13.75 -3.15 -14.53
C VAL A 21 15.16 -2.62 -14.83
N SER A 22 15.32 -1.37 -15.26
CA SER A 22 16.62 -0.81 -15.67
C SER A 22 17.52 -0.34 -14.52
N PHE A 23 17.00 -0.23 -13.29
CA PHE A 23 17.80 0.23 -12.12
C PHE A 23 18.60 -0.86 -11.43
N ILE A 24 18.37 -2.14 -11.75
CA ILE A 24 19.01 -3.29 -11.07
C ILE A 24 20.47 -3.49 -11.51
N VAL A 25 20.96 -2.82 -12.56
CA VAL A 25 22.24 -3.16 -13.21
C VAL A 25 23.44 -2.31 -12.77
N PHE A 26 23.28 -1.28 -11.94
CA PHE A 26 24.36 -0.40 -11.55
C PHE A 26 24.63 -0.32 -10.03
N ALA A 27 24.68 -1.46 -9.35
CA ALA A 27 25.20 -1.48 -7.99
C ALA A 27 26.73 -1.52 -8.02
N PRO A 28 27.45 -0.59 -7.36
CA PRO A 28 28.88 -0.70 -7.19
C PRO A 28 29.22 -1.94 -6.35
N ALA A 29 30.31 -2.61 -6.68
CA ALA A 29 30.70 -3.95 -6.19
C ALA A 29 31.03 -4.05 -4.67
N GLU A 30 30.74 -3.03 -3.85
CA GLU A 30 30.99 -3.01 -2.40
C GLU A 30 29.72 -2.71 -1.56
N SER A 31 28.54 -2.55 -2.17
CA SER A 31 27.31 -2.48 -1.40
C SER A 31 26.84 -3.92 -1.07
N GLN A 32 26.61 -4.20 0.21
CA GLN A 32 25.90 -5.41 0.57
C GLN A 32 24.43 -5.21 0.15
N ALA A 33 24.02 -6.00 -0.79
CA ALA A 33 22.70 -5.96 -1.34
C ALA A 33 21.93 -7.17 -0.82
N ASP A 34 20.81 -6.92 -0.15
CA ASP A 34 20.02 -7.97 0.50
C ASP A 34 18.62 -8.01 -0.12
N ALA A 35 18.29 -9.14 -0.74
CA ALA A 35 16.92 -9.42 -1.11
C ALA A 35 16.11 -9.83 0.12
N TYR A 36 14.83 -9.51 0.13
CA TYR A 36 13.94 -9.92 1.21
C TYR A 36 12.53 -10.22 0.72
N ILE A 37 11.84 -11.04 1.51
CA ILE A 37 10.39 -11.24 1.41
C ILE A 37 9.79 -11.04 2.79
N GLY A 38 8.52 -10.65 2.86
CA GLY A 38 7.86 -10.43 4.13
C GLY A 38 6.36 -10.44 4.02
N GLY A 39 5.73 -10.30 5.18
CA GLY A 39 4.30 -10.08 5.29
C GLY A 39 3.97 -9.32 6.55
N SER A 40 2.91 -8.56 6.51
CA SER A 40 2.39 -7.79 7.63
C SER A 40 0.88 -7.93 7.75
N ILE A 41 0.40 -7.67 8.95
CA ILE A 41 -1.02 -7.49 9.26
C ILE A 41 -1.18 -6.11 9.89
N GLY A 42 -2.31 -5.48 9.64
CA GLY A 42 -2.54 -4.12 10.11
C GLY A 42 -4.00 -3.75 10.16
N GLN A 43 -4.23 -2.53 10.63
CA GLN A 43 -5.53 -1.89 10.61
C GLN A 43 -5.50 -0.81 9.55
N SER A 44 -6.50 -0.79 8.70
CA SER A 44 -6.75 0.29 7.75
C SER A 44 -7.76 1.28 8.35
N TYR A 45 -7.49 2.57 8.15
CA TYR A 45 -8.35 3.67 8.57
C TYR A 45 -8.75 4.45 7.33
N ILE A 46 -10.04 4.60 7.11
CA ILE A 46 -10.60 5.46 6.06
C ILE A 46 -11.10 6.72 6.78
N GLU A 47 -10.42 7.86 6.60
CA GLU A 47 -10.87 9.14 7.13
C GLU A 47 -11.96 9.71 6.22
N LEU A 48 -13.24 9.55 6.60
CA LEU A 48 -14.35 10.17 5.93
C LEU A 48 -14.50 11.62 6.43
N ASP A 49 -13.95 12.60 5.70
CA ASP A 49 -14.20 14.03 5.98
C ASP A 49 -15.62 14.42 5.51
N ALA A 50 -16.61 14.03 6.32
CA ALA A 50 -18.00 14.39 6.09
C ALA A 50 -18.22 15.90 6.34
N GLY A 51 -17.90 16.72 5.36
CA GLY A 51 -18.10 18.18 5.35
C GLY A 51 -19.56 18.64 5.37
N THR A 52 -20.47 17.95 6.08
CA THR A 52 -21.81 18.45 6.44
C THR A 52 -22.36 17.77 7.70
N PRO A 53 -22.79 18.55 8.73
CA PRO A 53 -23.16 17.99 10.04
C PRO A 53 -24.63 17.52 10.08
N THR A 54 -25.02 16.52 9.30
CA THR A 54 -26.43 16.10 9.33
C THR A 54 -26.68 14.60 9.34
N VAL A 55 -25.67 13.76 9.13
CA VAL A 55 -25.79 12.31 9.36
C VAL A 55 -24.43 11.83 9.86
N PRO A 56 -24.30 11.37 11.12
CA PRO A 56 -23.13 10.65 11.53
C PRO A 56 -23.20 9.26 10.87
N ALA A 57 -22.58 9.10 9.73
CA ALA A 57 -22.19 7.80 9.24
C ALA A 57 -20.96 7.40 10.06
N VAL A 58 -21.19 6.77 11.19
CA VAL A 58 -20.14 6.13 11.98
C VAL A 58 -19.81 4.83 11.27
N PHE A 59 -18.87 4.87 10.34
CA PHE A 59 -18.13 3.70 9.91
C PHE A 59 -16.99 3.52 10.91
N ASP A 60 -17.31 2.92 12.05
CA ASP A 60 -16.37 2.58 13.11
C ASP A 60 -16.02 1.09 12.98
N GLU A 61 -15.65 0.67 11.78
CA GLU A 61 -15.16 -0.69 11.54
C GLU A 61 -13.67 -0.61 11.15
N GLU A 62 -12.84 -0.82 12.16
CA GLU A 62 -11.43 -1.16 12.02
C GLU A 62 -11.35 -2.49 11.28
N ASP A 63 -11.01 -2.48 10.01
CA ASP A 63 -10.87 -3.73 9.28
C ASP A 63 -9.42 -4.18 9.25
N PHE A 64 -9.25 -5.50 9.33
CA PHE A 64 -7.94 -6.14 9.32
C PHE A 64 -7.46 -6.30 7.88
N GLY A 65 -6.46 -5.49 7.51
CA GLY A 65 -5.73 -5.67 6.26
C GLY A 65 -4.48 -6.54 6.45
N TRP A 66 -3.99 -7.08 5.35
CA TRP A 66 -2.70 -7.76 5.30
C TRP A 66 -1.91 -7.35 4.06
N LYS A 67 -0.59 -7.56 4.14
CA LYS A 67 0.31 -7.19 3.06
C LYS A 67 1.38 -8.28 2.89
N ALA A 68 1.68 -8.64 1.64
CA ALA A 68 2.84 -9.43 1.26
C ALA A 68 3.83 -8.53 0.53
N MET A 69 5.11 -8.62 0.86
CA MET A 69 6.13 -7.73 0.34
C MET A 69 7.35 -8.50 -0.17
N ILE A 70 7.97 -7.98 -1.21
CA ILE A 70 9.28 -8.38 -1.72
C ILE A 70 10.10 -7.15 -2.01
N GLY A 71 11.38 -7.16 -1.65
CA GLY A 71 12.21 -5.99 -1.87
C GLY A 71 13.69 -6.32 -1.96
N TYR A 72 14.44 -5.27 -2.24
CA TYR A 72 15.88 -5.31 -2.41
C TYR A 72 16.51 -4.04 -1.84
N ASP A 73 17.39 -4.21 -0.84
CA ASP A 73 18.07 -3.12 -0.15
C ASP A 73 19.54 -3.05 -0.56
N PHE A 74 20.01 -1.82 -0.77
CA PHE A 74 21.42 -1.47 -0.92
C PHE A 74 21.90 -0.79 0.35
N ASN A 75 22.81 -1.40 1.07
CA ASN A 75 23.30 -0.91 2.35
C ASN A 75 24.62 -0.15 2.20
N PHE A 76 24.63 1.12 2.61
CA PHE A 76 25.78 2.03 2.59
C PHE A 76 26.08 2.47 4.02
N ALA A 77 26.84 1.67 4.75
CA ALA A 77 27.12 1.88 6.17
C ALA A 77 25.85 2.00 7.02
N VAL A 78 25.41 3.22 7.34
CA VAL A 78 24.19 3.48 8.14
C VAL A 78 22.97 3.83 7.27
N ILE A 79 23.16 4.10 5.98
CA ILE A 79 22.09 4.46 5.05
C ILE A 79 21.71 3.22 4.26
N THR A 80 20.42 3.01 4.09
CA THR A 80 19.86 1.99 3.20
C THR A 80 18.99 2.68 2.16
N LEU A 81 19.18 2.31 0.90
CA LEU A 81 18.29 2.65 -0.20
C LEU A 81 17.75 1.35 -0.78
N GLY A 82 16.48 1.32 -1.18
CA GLY A 82 15.90 0.09 -1.69
C GLY A 82 14.74 0.31 -2.63
N VAL A 83 14.22 -0.83 -3.11
CA VAL A 83 12.97 -0.91 -3.84
C VAL A 83 12.13 -2.02 -3.21
N GLU A 84 10.83 -1.79 -3.13
CA GLU A 84 9.86 -2.73 -2.53
C GLU A 84 8.63 -2.83 -3.44
N ALA A 85 8.09 -4.01 -3.57
CA ALA A 85 6.82 -4.26 -4.22
C ALA A 85 5.91 -4.99 -3.23
N ASP A 86 4.71 -4.47 -3.04
CA ASP A 86 3.74 -4.95 -2.08
C ASP A 86 2.46 -5.38 -2.80
N TYR A 87 1.88 -6.49 -2.36
CA TYR A 87 0.46 -6.76 -2.54
C TYR A 87 -0.24 -6.41 -1.23
N VAL A 88 -1.26 -5.57 -1.32
CA VAL A 88 -2.02 -5.06 -0.17
C VAL A 88 -3.47 -5.48 -0.31
N ASP A 89 -4.02 -6.01 0.75
CA ASP A 89 -5.44 -6.30 0.91
C ASP A 89 -5.92 -5.48 2.12
N PHE A 90 -6.82 -4.55 1.87
CA PHE A 90 -7.32 -3.63 2.90
C PHE A 90 -8.45 -4.21 3.75
N GLY A 91 -8.82 -5.50 3.48
CA GLY A 91 -9.97 -6.14 4.07
C GLY A 91 -11.27 -5.83 3.32
N ALA A 92 -12.37 -6.27 3.88
CA ALA A 92 -13.71 -6.11 3.32
C ALA A 92 -14.68 -5.53 4.37
N PRO A 93 -14.55 -4.23 4.71
CA PRO A 93 -15.46 -3.60 5.67
C PRO A 93 -16.90 -3.73 5.19
N SER A 94 -17.75 -4.23 6.07
CA SER A 94 -19.15 -4.40 5.81
C SER A 94 -19.99 -3.57 6.77
N GLY A 95 -20.96 -2.82 6.25
CA GLY A 95 -21.86 -1.98 7.04
C GLY A 95 -23.31 -2.11 6.64
N ASN A 96 -24.23 -1.78 7.55
CA ASN A 96 -25.66 -1.70 7.26
C ASN A 96 -26.08 -0.23 7.11
N VAL A 97 -26.48 0.14 5.90
CA VAL A 97 -27.02 1.48 5.62
C VAL A 97 -28.46 1.35 5.15
N ALA A 98 -29.37 1.99 5.88
CA ALA A 98 -30.81 2.00 5.60
C ALA A 98 -31.47 0.61 5.44
N GLY A 99 -30.88 -0.44 6.04
CA GLY A 99 -31.40 -1.82 6.01
C GLY A 99 -30.81 -2.70 4.91
N SER A 100 -29.89 -2.20 4.09
CA SER A 100 -29.10 -2.97 3.12
C SER A 100 -27.69 -3.20 3.63
N GLN A 101 -27.16 -4.40 3.44
CA GLN A 101 -25.78 -4.74 3.72
C GLN A 101 -24.91 -4.24 2.58
N ILE A 102 -23.92 -3.39 2.92
CA ILE A 102 -22.91 -2.88 1.99
C ILE A 102 -21.58 -3.49 2.38
N GLU A 103 -20.87 -4.04 1.41
CA GLU A 103 -19.52 -4.59 1.55
C GLU A 103 -18.62 -3.96 0.49
N VAL A 104 -17.47 -3.45 0.93
CA VAL A 104 -16.44 -2.85 0.04
C VAL A 104 -15.19 -3.70 0.18
N ASP A 105 -14.78 -4.35 -0.89
CA ASP A 105 -13.54 -5.11 -0.99
C ASP A 105 -12.52 -4.30 -1.77
N ALA A 106 -11.34 -4.06 -1.20
CA ALA A 106 -10.29 -3.29 -1.86
C ALA A 106 -8.93 -3.96 -1.70
N ASN A 107 -8.22 -4.07 -2.82
CA ASN A 107 -6.86 -4.60 -2.84
C ASN A 107 -6.01 -3.90 -3.89
N GLY A 108 -4.68 -4.06 -3.83
CA GLY A 108 -3.81 -3.41 -4.81
C GLY A 108 -2.39 -3.94 -4.82
N PHE A 109 -1.67 -3.53 -5.88
CA PHE A 109 -0.23 -3.72 -6.01
C PHE A 109 0.47 -2.38 -5.91
N ALA A 110 1.39 -2.25 -4.96
CA ALA A 110 2.18 -1.03 -4.77
C ALA A 110 3.65 -1.27 -5.12
N GLY A 111 4.31 -0.22 -5.61
CA GLY A 111 5.74 -0.20 -5.85
C GLY A 111 6.37 1.03 -5.22
N PHE A 112 7.42 0.84 -4.41
CA PHE A 112 8.06 1.89 -3.64
C PHE A 112 9.56 1.99 -3.90
N GLY A 113 10.10 3.21 -3.85
CA GLY A 113 11.46 3.48 -3.50
C GLY A 113 11.57 3.68 -1.99
N THR A 114 12.55 3.07 -1.34
CA THR A 114 12.76 3.15 0.11
C THR A 114 14.07 3.84 0.44
N ALA A 115 14.09 4.59 1.54
CA ALA A 115 15.30 5.20 2.09
C ALA A 115 15.26 5.11 3.61
N GLY A 116 16.36 4.65 4.23
CA GLY A 116 16.38 4.40 5.67
C GLY A 116 17.73 4.62 6.32
N PHE A 117 17.69 4.62 7.64
CA PHE A 117 18.84 4.68 8.54
C PHE A 117 18.83 3.47 9.47
N ASN A 118 19.97 2.77 9.52
CA ASN A 118 20.18 1.63 10.40
C ASN A 118 21.25 1.94 11.46
N LEU A 119 20.92 1.75 12.73
CA LEU A 119 21.82 1.86 13.87
C LEU A 119 21.90 0.51 14.59
N GLY A 120 22.76 -0.36 14.09
CA GLY A 120 22.83 -1.75 14.55
C GLY A 120 21.55 -2.50 14.20
N PRO A 121 20.87 -3.14 15.17
CA PRO A 121 19.65 -3.91 14.91
C PRO A 121 18.41 -3.05 14.67
N VAL A 122 18.45 -1.76 15.01
CA VAL A 122 17.30 -0.84 14.89
C VAL A 122 17.47 0.02 13.66
N GLY A 123 16.41 0.21 12.89
CA GLY A 123 16.37 1.12 11.76
C GLY A 123 15.05 1.87 11.68
N VAL A 124 15.09 2.99 10.97
CA VAL A 124 13.90 3.73 10.53
C VAL A 124 13.99 3.95 9.04
N PHE A 125 12.86 4.00 8.37
CA PHE A 125 12.83 4.22 6.93
C PHE A 125 11.57 4.98 6.51
N ALA A 126 11.66 5.57 5.32
CA ALA A 126 10.53 6.12 4.60
C ALA A 126 10.44 5.45 3.24
N LYS A 127 9.23 5.37 2.69
CA LYS A 127 8.97 4.87 1.34
C LYS A 127 8.02 5.80 0.60
N TYR A 128 8.23 5.89 -0.72
CA TYR A 128 7.39 6.67 -1.62
C TYR A 128 7.25 5.92 -2.94
N GLY A 129 6.04 5.89 -3.47
CA GLY A 129 5.74 5.14 -4.68
C GLY A 129 4.34 5.35 -5.20
N VAL A 130 3.82 4.31 -5.83
CA VAL A 130 2.46 4.29 -6.38
C VAL A 130 1.80 2.96 -6.06
N ILE A 131 0.47 2.99 -5.92
CA ILE A 131 -0.38 1.81 -5.82
C ILE A 131 -1.31 1.75 -7.04
N SER A 132 -1.45 0.57 -7.63
CA SER A 132 -2.55 0.27 -8.56
C SER A 132 -3.55 -0.57 -7.80
N TRP A 133 -4.76 -0.08 -7.64
CA TRP A 133 -5.80 -0.66 -6.80
C TRP A 133 -7.05 -0.97 -7.59
N ASP A 134 -7.78 -1.96 -7.08
CA ASP A 134 -9.10 -2.37 -7.53
C ASP A 134 -10.02 -2.40 -6.31
N ALA A 135 -11.19 -1.78 -6.43
CA ALA A 135 -12.23 -1.79 -5.40
C ALA A 135 -13.55 -2.28 -5.98
N SER A 136 -14.27 -3.12 -5.24
CA SER A 136 -15.58 -3.62 -5.62
C SER A 136 -16.61 -3.38 -4.52
N LEU A 137 -17.81 -2.97 -4.95
CA LEU A 137 -18.93 -2.67 -4.10
C LEU A 137 -20.01 -3.75 -4.26
N THR A 138 -20.37 -4.39 -3.16
CA THR A 138 -21.45 -5.37 -3.12
C THR A 138 -22.58 -4.86 -2.21
N ILE A 139 -23.83 -4.87 -2.70
CA ILE A 139 -25.03 -4.47 -1.96
C ILE A 139 -25.99 -5.67 -1.90
N ASP A 140 -26.34 -6.12 -0.69
CA ASP A 140 -27.22 -7.28 -0.44
C ASP A 140 -26.79 -8.55 -1.21
N GLY A 141 -25.46 -8.74 -1.41
CA GLY A 141 -24.89 -9.87 -2.15
C GLY A 141 -24.94 -9.73 -3.67
N PHE A 142 -25.29 -8.56 -4.21
CA PHE A 142 -25.26 -8.25 -5.63
C PHE A 142 -24.13 -7.27 -5.93
N ASP A 143 -23.36 -7.54 -6.99
CA ASP A 143 -22.35 -6.64 -7.51
C ASP A 143 -22.99 -5.30 -7.93
N ALA A 144 -22.59 -4.22 -7.26
CA ALA A 144 -23.12 -2.88 -7.48
C ALA A 144 -22.16 -1.99 -8.31
N GLY A 145 -20.92 -2.43 -8.51
CA GLY A 145 -19.93 -1.74 -9.33
C GLY A 145 -18.51 -2.00 -8.87
N SER A 146 -17.54 -1.68 -9.73
CA SER A 146 -16.11 -1.73 -9.42
C SER A 146 -15.42 -0.49 -9.96
N GLU A 147 -14.39 -0.03 -9.25
CA GLU A 147 -13.51 1.05 -9.64
C GLU A 147 -12.07 0.60 -9.54
N ASP A 148 -11.20 1.12 -10.38
CA ASP A 148 -9.78 0.87 -10.40
C ASP A 148 -9.00 2.16 -10.64
N GLY A 149 -7.80 2.25 -10.09
CA GLY A 149 -6.98 3.43 -10.22
C GLY A 149 -5.50 3.19 -9.98
N THR A 150 -4.72 4.26 -10.12
CA THR A 150 -3.29 4.27 -9.81
C THR A 150 -2.94 5.60 -9.18
N ASP A 151 -2.56 5.57 -7.91
CA ASP A 151 -2.42 6.74 -7.06
C ASP A 151 -1.11 6.74 -6.28
N PRO A 152 -0.64 7.90 -5.78
CA PRO A 152 0.53 7.97 -4.93
C PRO A 152 0.34 7.19 -3.63
N ALA A 153 1.45 6.59 -3.16
CA ALA A 153 1.49 5.94 -1.87
C ALA A 153 2.81 6.27 -1.17
N TYR A 154 2.76 6.51 0.14
CA TYR A 154 3.94 6.84 0.92
C TYR A 154 3.80 6.34 2.35
N GLY A 155 4.94 6.14 3.01
CA GLY A 155 4.91 5.64 4.37
C GLY A 155 6.21 5.84 5.11
N VAL A 156 6.15 5.61 6.41
CA VAL A 156 7.29 5.57 7.30
C VAL A 156 7.25 4.33 8.16
N GLY A 157 8.41 3.83 8.56
CA GLY A 157 8.48 2.63 9.37
C GLY A 157 9.69 2.60 10.29
N ALA A 158 9.57 1.73 11.29
CA ALA A 158 10.68 1.33 12.15
C ALA A 158 10.88 -0.18 12.02
N LYS A 159 12.13 -0.62 12.11
CA LYS A 159 12.49 -2.02 11.97
C LYS A 159 13.49 -2.46 13.03
N PHE A 160 13.39 -3.73 13.42
CA PHE A 160 14.30 -4.38 14.33
C PHE A 160 14.76 -5.73 13.76
N GLY A 161 16.04 -5.82 13.41
CA GLY A 161 16.62 -6.99 12.75
C GLY A 161 17.40 -7.87 13.73
N LEU A 162 17.20 -9.17 13.63
CA LEU A 162 17.94 -10.23 14.31
C LEU A 162 18.42 -11.27 13.32
N GLY A 163 19.63 -11.09 12.79
CA GLY A 163 20.17 -11.94 11.75
C GLY A 163 19.37 -11.80 10.45
N SER A 164 18.84 -12.92 9.95
CA SER A 164 18.02 -12.92 8.72
C SER A 164 16.55 -12.53 8.95
N VAL A 165 16.12 -12.33 10.19
CA VAL A 165 14.73 -11.98 10.51
C VAL A 165 14.65 -10.53 10.95
N GLU A 166 13.67 -9.81 10.44
CA GLU A 166 13.39 -8.42 10.80
C GLU A 166 11.90 -8.30 11.15
N VAL A 167 11.62 -7.60 12.24
CA VAL A 167 10.26 -7.15 12.61
C VAL A 167 10.13 -5.70 12.15
N ARG A 168 9.02 -5.38 11.47
CA ARG A 168 8.68 -4.03 11.00
C ARG A 168 7.39 -3.53 11.61
N GLY A 169 7.35 -2.22 11.94
CA GLY A 169 6.12 -1.47 12.14
C GLY A 169 6.07 -0.36 11.09
N GLU A 170 4.97 -0.24 10.36
CA GLU A 170 4.81 0.71 9.26
C GLU A 170 3.52 1.50 9.41
N TYR A 171 3.57 2.78 9.04
CA TYR A 171 2.41 3.64 8.83
C TYR A 171 2.45 4.13 7.38
N GLU A 172 1.43 3.81 6.61
CA GLU A 172 1.33 4.08 5.18
C GLU A 172 0.07 4.87 4.88
N ILE A 173 0.16 5.72 3.88
CA ILE A 173 -0.95 6.50 3.35
C ILE A 173 -1.02 6.23 1.85
N TYR A 174 -2.21 5.87 1.39
CA TYR A 174 -2.57 5.68 -0.01
C TYR A 174 -3.51 6.83 -0.38
N ASP A 175 -2.97 7.80 -1.16
CA ASP A 175 -3.62 9.07 -1.54
C ASP A 175 -4.44 8.81 -2.81
N ILE A 176 -5.70 8.39 -2.63
CA ILE A 176 -6.57 7.96 -3.73
C ILE A 176 -7.36 9.19 -4.23
N GLU A 177 -7.09 9.61 -5.50
CA GLU A 177 -7.82 10.73 -6.13
C GLU A 177 -9.34 10.47 -6.16
N ASP A 178 -10.13 11.52 -5.84
CA ASP A 178 -11.59 11.51 -5.76
C ASP A 178 -12.19 10.65 -4.61
N SER A 179 -11.36 10.10 -3.72
CA SER A 179 -11.75 9.38 -2.51
C SER A 179 -11.00 9.95 -1.31
N GLU A 180 -11.29 9.45 -0.13
CA GLU A 180 -10.55 9.85 1.07
C GLU A 180 -9.32 8.96 1.22
N ASP A 181 -8.24 9.53 1.79
CA ASP A 181 -6.98 8.83 2.01
C ASP A 181 -7.19 7.57 2.84
N ILE A 182 -6.60 6.46 2.41
CA ILE A 182 -6.54 5.24 3.20
C ILE A 182 -5.22 5.22 3.96
N ALA A 183 -5.28 5.25 5.28
CA ALA A 183 -4.11 5.06 6.13
C ALA A 183 -4.07 3.63 6.67
N MET A 184 -2.89 3.00 6.71
CA MET A 184 -2.68 1.66 7.25
C MET A 184 -1.55 1.65 8.27
N LEU A 185 -1.86 1.20 9.49
CA LEU A 185 -0.87 0.89 10.52
C LEU A 185 -0.65 -0.62 10.58
N SER A 186 0.55 -1.08 10.30
CA SER A 186 0.84 -2.51 10.21
C SER A 186 2.08 -2.95 11.00
N VAL A 187 2.09 -4.23 11.38
CA VAL A 187 3.26 -4.91 11.95
C VAL A 187 3.52 -6.18 11.17
N GLY A 188 4.77 -6.42 10.82
CA GLY A 188 5.15 -7.53 9.97
C GLY A 188 6.50 -8.16 10.28
N PHE A 189 6.75 -9.24 9.57
CA PHE A 189 8.02 -9.96 9.58
C PHE A 189 8.62 -9.99 8.18
N VAL A 190 9.92 -9.81 8.11
CA VAL A 190 10.71 -9.83 6.88
C VAL A 190 11.84 -10.84 7.03
N TRP A 191 12.04 -11.65 6.01
CA TRP A 191 13.17 -12.57 5.90
C TRP A 191 14.13 -12.05 4.85
N ARG A 192 15.41 -11.88 5.24
CA ARG A 192 16.52 -11.41 4.38
C ARG A 192 17.40 -12.58 3.96
N PHE A 193 17.85 -12.57 2.71
CA PHE A 193 18.69 -13.62 2.10
C PHE A 193 20.12 -13.12 1.93
#